data_e84c784a62860b63b7bd7d95d629a257
#
_entry.id   e84c784a62860b63b7bd7d95d629a257
#
_cell.length_a   1.000
_cell.length_b   1.000
_cell.length_c   1.000
_cell.angle_alpha   90.00
_cell.angle_beta   90.00
_cell.angle_gamma   90.00
#
_symmetry.space_group_name_H-M   'P 1'
#
loop_
_entity.id
_entity.type
_entity.pdbx_description
1 polymer ?
#
loop_
_entity_poly.entity_id
_entity_poly.type
_entity_poly.pdbx_seq_one_letter_code
_entity_poly.pdbx_strand_id
1 'polypeptide(L)'
;MRRGDYVGRFTDYYLGATAADGTKIAPVDLSYNWLNYDFSVAATYKLTDNFGFTGDFTYIVQHPKFEAFSPVTLPNTGKISVPLGRAGIYYNNSWLSLSSLFSYISKTNNNSTLNLQHGSEIQAAPMTYDIQTWGWTTDAVAHPFKGFDFHFLFTYQKPTYKKYETSVTFSDGTPGNINATGNIVAEIPQILIELDPSYMITKDIKLWTSFRYFSKTYANINEVYYFNGHWETFGGLNWQATKRLALGCTVVNFLYQTGAKGSIAGAELITKDEAKGIKNQIMTGSYLRPFTVEFTASLKF
;
A
#
# COMPACT_ATOMS: atom_id res chain seq x y z
N MET A 1 23.94 8.08 -8.51
CA MET A 1 24.47 6.71 -8.39
C MET A 1 25.03 6.52 -6.99
N ARG A 2 24.47 5.60 -6.18
CA ARG A 2 24.95 5.33 -4.81
C ARG A 2 25.48 3.91 -4.73
N ARG A 3 26.68 3.75 -4.21
CA ARG A 3 27.25 2.43 -3.89
C ARG A 3 26.85 2.08 -2.47
N GLY A 4 26.23 0.91 -2.27
CA GLY A 4 25.93 0.35 -0.97
C GLY A 4 26.83 -0.83 -0.69
N ASP A 5 27.57 -0.76 0.40
CA ASP A 5 28.37 -1.87 0.90
C ASP A 5 27.67 -2.41 2.15
N TYR A 6 27.43 -3.71 2.18
CA TYR A 6 26.94 -4.37 3.38
C TYR A 6 28.03 -5.30 3.91
N VAL A 7 28.43 -5.05 5.14
CA VAL A 7 29.30 -5.94 5.91
C VAL A 7 28.55 -6.26 7.19
N GLY A 8 28.19 -7.51 7.38
CA GLY A 8 27.47 -7.94 8.55
C GLY A 8 28.06 -9.21 9.14
N ARG A 9 28.14 -9.24 10.46
CA ARG A 9 28.48 -10.43 11.22
C ARG A 9 27.24 -10.93 11.95
N PHE A 10 26.79 -12.13 11.62
CA PHE A 10 25.59 -12.71 12.21
C PHE A 10 25.81 -13.41 13.56
N THR A 11 27.01 -13.40 14.10
CA THR A 11 27.37 -14.01 15.39
C THR A 11 26.48 -13.57 16.55
N ASP A 12 26.20 -12.27 16.62
CA ASP A 12 25.47 -11.71 17.78
C ASP A 12 23.96 -11.98 17.68
N TYR A 13 23.45 -12.22 16.50
CA TYR A 13 22.03 -12.55 16.26
C TYR A 13 21.68 -14.01 16.55
N TYR A 14 22.67 -14.90 16.55
CA TYR A 14 22.49 -16.36 16.63
C TYR A 14 23.28 -17.04 17.73
N LEU A 15 23.70 -16.29 18.71
CA LEU A 15 24.22 -16.87 19.95
C LEU A 15 23.16 -17.81 20.55
N GLY A 16 23.32 -19.10 20.29
CA GLY A 16 22.42 -20.13 20.77
C GLY A 16 21.45 -20.72 19.75
N ALA A 17 21.46 -20.25 18.49
CA ALA A 17 20.70 -20.91 17.42
C ALA A 17 21.24 -22.32 17.19
N THR A 18 20.31 -23.27 17.14
CA THR A 18 20.59 -24.69 16.90
C THR A 18 19.84 -25.14 15.66
N ALA A 19 20.48 -25.89 14.78
CA ALA A 19 19.82 -26.56 13.68
C ALA A 19 18.85 -27.64 14.21
N ALA A 20 17.96 -28.14 13.37
CA ALA A 20 16.97 -29.15 13.75
C ALA A 20 17.58 -30.45 14.28
N ASP A 21 18.84 -30.73 13.95
CA ASP A 21 19.62 -31.88 14.46
C ASP A 21 20.34 -31.61 15.78
N GLY A 22 20.13 -30.46 16.41
CA GLY A 22 20.78 -30.07 17.65
C GLY A 22 22.20 -29.44 17.50
N THR A 23 22.71 -29.32 16.27
CA THR A 23 24.02 -28.73 16.02
C THR A 23 23.96 -27.21 16.19
N LYS A 24 24.92 -26.62 16.90
CA LYS A 24 25.04 -25.16 16.99
C LYS A 24 25.40 -24.58 15.62
N ILE A 25 24.63 -23.61 15.16
CA ILE A 25 24.89 -22.90 13.92
C ILE A 25 26.16 -22.06 14.09
N ALA A 26 27.16 -22.32 13.26
CA ALA A 26 28.40 -21.57 13.26
C ALA A 26 28.15 -20.12 12.78
N PRO A 27 28.85 -19.14 13.34
CA PRO A 27 28.78 -17.76 12.86
C PRO A 27 29.28 -17.66 11.42
N VAL A 28 28.57 -16.90 10.60
CA VAL A 28 28.92 -16.64 9.20
C VAL A 28 29.15 -15.15 9.01
N ASP A 29 30.34 -14.79 8.52
CA ASP A 29 30.63 -13.43 8.10
C ASP A 29 30.20 -13.26 6.65
N LEU A 30 29.31 -12.31 6.37
CA LEU A 30 28.80 -12.01 5.04
C LEU A 30 29.22 -10.59 4.63
N SER A 31 29.76 -10.50 3.42
CA SER A 31 30.12 -9.20 2.82
C SER A 31 29.63 -9.17 1.37
N TYR A 32 28.79 -8.17 1.08
CA TYR A 32 28.25 -7.97 -0.25
C TYR A 32 28.34 -6.51 -0.66
N ASN A 33 28.56 -6.29 -1.95
CA ASN A 33 28.62 -4.98 -2.56
C ASN A 33 27.53 -4.84 -3.61
N TRP A 34 26.75 -3.77 -3.55
CA TRP A 34 25.73 -3.45 -4.55
C TRP A 34 25.91 -2.05 -5.09
N LEU A 35 25.61 -1.91 -6.36
CA LEU A 35 25.43 -0.61 -6.98
C LEU A 35 23.94 -0.29 -7.02
N ASN A 36 23.53 0.71 -6.24
CA ASN A 36 22.20 1.28 -6.29
C ASN A 36 22.19 2.42 -7.30
N TYR A 37 21.20 2.43 -8.18
CA TYR A 37 21.03 3.50 -9.15
C TYR A 37 19.56 3.71 -9.49
N ASP A 38 19.25 4.90 -9.91
CA ASP A 38 17.97 5.27 -10.47
C ASP A 38 18.18 6.01 -11.79
N PHE A 39 17.24 5.81 -12.69
CA PHE A 39 17.15 6.51 -13.96
C PHE A 39 15.70 6.97 -14.14
N SER A 40 15.51 8.23 -14.51
CA SER A 40 14.20 8.79 -14.79
C SER A 40 14.21 9.66 -16.03
N VAL A 41 13.18 9.55 -16.83
CA VAL A 41 12.90 10.42 -17.96
C VAL A 41 11.43 10.79 -17.94
N ALA A 42 11.12 12.04 -18.23
CA ALA A 42 9.77 12.55 -18.37
C ALA A 42 9.66 13.40 -19.64
N ALA A 43 8.52 13.32 -20.30
CA ALA A 43 8.22 14.10 -21.49
C ALA A 43 6.78 14.60 -21.44
N THR A 44 6.59 15.82 -21.95
CA THR A 44 5.28 16.43 -22.13
C THR A 44 5.20 16.97 -23.55
N TYR A 45 4.14 16.62 -24.27
CA TYR A 45 3.87 17.10 -25.60
C TYR A 45 2.59 17.93 -25.60
N LYS A 46 2.72 19.22 -25.90
CA LYS A 46 1.64 20.19 -25.95
C LYS A 46 0.99 20.10 -27.35
N LEU A 47 -0.26 19.66 -27.41
CA LEU A 47 -1.02 19.58 -28.66
C LEU A 47 -1.75 20.90 -28.94
N THR A 48 -2.37 21.48 -27.91
CA THR A 48 -2.99 22.81 -27.91
C THR A 48 -2.55 23.60 -26.68
N ASP A 49 -3.01 24.84 -26.53
CA ASP A 49 -2.69 25.62 -25.32
C ASP A 49 -3.18 24.98 -24.02
N ASN A 50 -4.24 24.22 -24.10
CA ASN A 50 -4.91 23.64 -22.93
C ASN A 50 -4.76 22.12 -22.83
N PHE A 51 -4.37 21.42 -23.90
CA PHE A 51 -4.38 19.95 -23.96
C PHE A 51 -3.08 19.39 -24.50
N GLY A 52 -2.66 18.28 -23.94
CA GLY A 52 -1.49 17.56 -24.39
C GLY A 52 -1.36 16.16 -23.81
N PHE A 53 -0.22 15.54 -24.10
CA PHE A 53 0.17 14.24 -23.61
C PHE A 53 1.33 14.39 -22.63
N THR A 54 1.37 13.51 -21.63
CA THR A 54 2.48 13.44 -20.70
C THR A 54 2.84 11.98 -20.43
N GLY A 55 4.10 11.74 -20.14
CA GLY A 55 4.56 10.42 -19.77
C GLY A 55 5.89 10.49 -19.04
N ASP A 56 6.12 9.52 -18.20
CA ASP A 56 7.37 9.35 -17.50
C ASP A 56 7.71 7.86 -17.35
N PHE A 57 9.01 7.62 -17.25
CA PHE A 57 9.54 6.31 -16.93
C PHE A 57 10.64 6.45 -15.90
N THR A 58 10.57 5.64 -14.86
CA THR A 58 11.58 5.55 -13.80
C THR A 58 11.99 4.11 -13.63
N TYR A 59 13.29 3.87 -13.52
CA TYR A 59 13.85 2.57 -13.21
C TYR A 59 14.77 2.67 -12.01
N ILE A 60 14.41 2.00 -10.91
CA ILE A 60 15.15 2.02 -9.66
C ILE A 60 15.73 0.63 -9.43
N VAL A 61 17.02 0.58 -9.09
CA VAL A 61 17.71 -0.65 -8.66
C VAL A 61 18.33 -0.38 -7.29
N GLN A 62 18.02 -1.25 -6.35
CA GLN A 62 18.50 -1.14 -4.99
C GLN A 62 18.92 -2.51 -4.43
N HIS A 63 19.73 -2.48 -3.40
CA HIS A 63 20.12 -3.68 -2.67
C HIS A 63 18.91 -4.32 -1.96
N PRO A 64 18.97 -5.63 -1.69
CA PRO A 64 17.94 -6.31 -0.92
C PRO A 64 17.85 -5.76 0.52
N LYS A 65 16.71 -5.98 1.17
CA LYS A 65 16.54 -5.62 2.57
C LYS A 65 17.36 -6.54 3.48
N PHE A 66 17.60 -6.08 4.70
CA PHE A 66 18.36 -6.84 5.71
C PHE A 66 17.78 -8.24 5.96
N GLU A 67 16.46 -8.37 5.96
CA GLU A 67 15.76 -9.65 6.15
C GLU A 67 16.09 -10.71 5.10
N ALA A 68 16.66 -10.28 3.98
CA ALA A 68 17.17 -11.22 2.94
C ALA A 68 18.37 -12.05 3.41
N PHE A 69 19.00 -11.67 4.50
CA PHE A 69 20.21 -12.32 5.05
C PHE A 69 19.85 -13.19 6.26
N SER A 70 18.86 -14.06 6.10
CA SER A 70 18.54 -15.03 7.14
C SER A 70 19.63 -16.09 7.25
N PRO A 71 20.09 -16.47 8.45
CA PRO A 71 21.10 -17.51 8.62
C PRO A 71 20.56 -18.93 8.46
N VAL A 72 19.24 -19.09 8.59
CA VAL A 72 18.58 -20.40 8.39
C VAL A 72 18.31 -20.71 6.94
N THR A 73 18.55 -19.75 6.04
CA THR A 73 18.41 -19.91 4.59
C THR A 73 19.55 -19.26 3.86
N LEU A 74 19.82 -19.68 2.63
CA LEU A 74 20.79 -19.00 1.76
C LEU A 74 20.38 -17.53 1.58
N PRO A 75 21.30 -16.57 1.77
CA PRO A 75 20.98 -15.16 1.61
C PRO A 75 20.52 -14.87 0.18
N ASN A 76 19.43 -14.11 0.07
CA ASN A 76 19.03 -13.59 -1.22
C ASN A 76 19.81 -12.30 -1.54
N THR A 77 20.86 -12.43 -2.30
CA THR A 77 21.70 -11.31 -2.75
C THR A 77 21.20 -10.62 -4.01
N GLY A 78 20.05 -11.05 -4.54
CA GLY A 78 19.45 -10.47 -5.74
C GLY A 78 18.99 -9.03 -5.52
N LYS A 79 19.24 -8.17 -6.52
CA LYS A 79 18.81 -6.78 -6.48
C LYS A 79 17.30 -6.67 -6.58
N ILE A 80 16.73 -5.69 -5.87
CA ILE A 80 15.36 -5.27 -6.07
C ILE A 80 15.31 -4.29 -7.23
N SER A 81 14.47 -4.52 -8.22
CA SER A 81 14.24 -3.58 -9.32
C SER A 81 12.81 -3.12 -9.38
N VAL A 82 12.62 -1.82 -9.66
CA VAL A 82 11.31 -1.17 -9.71
C VAL A 82 11.20 -0.34 -10.99
N PRO A 83 10.81 -0.94 -12.13
CA PRO A 83 10.35 -0.19 -13.29
C PRO A 83 8.97 0.41 -13.01
N LEU A 84 8.81 1.70 -13.29
CA LEU A 84 7.57 2.45 -13.26
C LEU A 84 7.44 3.22 -14.56
N GLY A 85 6.35 3.03 -15.29
CA GLY A 85 5.99 3.82 -16.46
C GLY A 85 4.59 4.41 -16.33
N ARG A 86 4.43 5.67 -16.70
CA ARG A 86 3.12 6.33 -16.78
C ARG A 86 2.99 7.06 -18.10
N ALA A 87 1.79 7.02 -18.68
CA ALA A 87 1.48 7.80 -19.87
C ALA A 87 -0.01 8.17 -19.90
N GLY A 88 -0.33 9.33 -20.43
CA GLY A 88 -1.71 9.77 -20.53
C GLY A 88 -1.83 11.19 -21.04
N ILE A 89 -2.94 11.80 -20.69
CA ILE A 89 -3.35 13.12 -21.15
C ILE A 89 -3.43 14.10 -19.98
N TYR A 90 -3.25 15.36 -20.30
CA TYR A 90 -3.59 16.45 -19.42
C TYR A 90 -4.46 17.49 -20.15
N TYR A 91 -5.30 18.16 -19.39
CA TYR A 91 -6.06 19.30 -19.82
C TYR A 91 -5.99 20.40 -18.75
N ASN A 92 -5.72 21.65 -19.16
CA ASN A 92 -5.59 22.73 -18.23
C ASN A 92 -6.12 24.03 -18.83
N ASN A 93 -7.08 24.65 -18.16
CA ASN A 93 -7.59 25.97 -18.50
C ASN A 93 -7.82 26.81 -17.23
N SER A 94 -8.51 27.95 -17.34
CA SER A 94 -8.73 28.86 -16.23
C SER A 94 -9.57 28.32 -15.07
N TRP A 95 -10.38 27.26 -15.29
CA TRP A 95 -11.28 26.72 -14.29
C TRP A 95 -11.13 25.22 -14.04
N LEU A 96 -10.43 24.49 -14.90
CA LEU A 96 -10.23 23.05 -14.80
C LEU A 96 -8.77 22.66 -15.06
N SER A 97 -8.18 21.94 -14.14
CA SER A 97 -6.93 21.19 -14.31
C SER A 97 -7.24 19.71 -14.19
N LEU A 98 -6.91 18.92 -15.21
CA LEU A 98 -7.17 17.48 -15.28
C LEU A 98 -5.94 16.76 -15.78
N SER A 99 -5.62 15.65 -15.16
CA SER A 99 -4.69 14.64 -15.67
C SER A 99 -5.32 13.26 -15.61
N SER A 100 -5.07 12.43 -16.64
CA SER A 100 -5.57 11.06 -16.68
C SER A 100 -4.47 10.17 -17.22
N LEU A 101 -3.91 9.31 -16.34
CA LEU A 101 -2.70 8.56 -16.57
C LEU A 101 -2.95 7.08 -16.41
N PHE A 102 -2.50 6.32 -17.39
CA PHE A 102 -2.30 4.88 -17.26
C PHE A 102 -0.92 4.63 -16.69
N SER A 103 -0.78 3.65 -15.79
CA SER A 103 0.46 3.34 -15.11
C SER A 103 0.74 1.85 -15.09
N TYR A 104 2.02 1.54 -15.13
CA TYR A 104 2.55 0.21 -14.88
C TYR A 104 3.71 0.32 -13.91
N ILE A 105 3.65 -0.46 -12.83
CA ILE A 105 4.75 -0.61 -11.88
C ILE A 105 4.99 -2.08 -11.60
N SER A 106 6.25 -2.48 -11.54
CA SER A 106 6.64 -3.79 -11.04
C SER A 106 7.68 -3.64 -9.95
N LYS A 107 7.71 -4.57 -9.03
CA LYS A 107 8.76 -4.67 -8.01
C LYS A 107 9.17 -6.12 -7.89
N THR A 108 10.41 -6.40 -8.23
CA THR A 108 10.95 -7.76 -8.25
C THR A 108 11.80 -8.04 -7.01
N ASN A 109 11.91 -9.33 -6.69
CA ASN A 109 12.79 -9.84 -5.65
C ASN A 109 12.49 -9.24 -4.24
N ASN A 110 11.20 -9.07 -3.91
CA ASN A 110 10.81 -8.72 -2.56
C ASN A 110 11.06 -9.89 -1.62
N ASN A 111 11.59 -9.62 -0.44
CA ASN A 111 11.79 -10.62 0.60
C ASN A 111 10.66 -10.55 1.61
N SER A 112 10.18 -11.70 2.05
CA SER A 112 9.19 -11.86 3.11
C SER A 112 9.41 -13.18 3.83
N THR A 113 8.85 -13.29 5.02
CA THR A 113 8.72 -14.54 5.75
C THR A 113 7.25 -14.73 6.07
N LEU A 114 6.68 -15.83 5.61
CA LEU A 114 5.33 -16.24 5.99
C LEU A 114 5.40 -17.15 7.22
N ASN A 115 4.47 -16.96 8.14
CA ASN A 115 4.26 -17.89 9.24
C ASN A 115 3.08 -18.80 8.86
N LEU A 116 3.39 -19.99 8.40
CA LEU A 116 2.39 -21.00 8.01
C LEU A 116 2.00 -21.82 9.24
N GLN A 117 0.70 -21.93 9.49
CA GLN A 117 0.17 -22.61 10.67
C GLN A 117 -0.55 -23.90 10.30
N HIS A 118 -0.22 -24.97 11.01
CA HIS A 118 -0.94 -26.26 10.96
C HIS A 118 -1.20 -26.73 12.39
N GLY A 119 -2.46 -26.78 12.80
CA GLY A 119 -2.82 -27.02 14.20
C GLY A 119 -2.23 -25.94 15.12
N SER A 120 -1.41 -26.35 16.08
CA SER A 120 -0.68 -25.46 16.99
C SER A 120 0.75 -25.13 16.52
N GLU A 121 1.24 -25.80 15.48
CA GLU A 121 2.58 -25.61 14.94
C GLU A 121 2.60 -24.41 13.97
N ILE A 122 3.63 -23.57 14.10
CA ILE A 122 3.88 -22.46 13.19
C ILE A 122 5.28 -22.65 12.59
N GLN A 123 5.34 -22.69 11.25
CA GLN A 123 6.58 -22.79 10.49
C GLN A 123 6.84 -21.47 9.74
N ALA A 124 8.03 -20.91 9.94
CA ALA A 124 8.48 -19.73 9.19
C ALA A 124 8.97 -20.15 7.79
N ALA A 125 8.38 -19.60 6.76
CA ALA A 125 8.71 -19.84 5.35
C ALA A 125 9.32 -18.58 4.71
N PRO A 126 10.65 -18.39 4.75
CA PRO A 126 11.30 -17.30 4.04
C PRO A 126 11.15 -17.48 2.53
N MET A 127 10.84 -16.39 1.83
CA MET A 127 10.60 -16.44 0.40
C MET A 127 10.93 -15.12 -0.30
N THR A 128 11.05 -15.20 -1.62
CA THR A 128 11.09 -14.03 -2.49
C THR A 128 9.87 -14.02 -3.40
N TYR A 129 9.35 -12.83 -3.69
CA TYR A 129 8.21 -12.68 -4.57
C TYR A 129 8.29 -11.40 -5.39
N ASP A 130 7.56 -11.38 -6.48
CA ASP A 130 7.44 -10.23 -7.36
C ASP A 130 6.01 -9.69 -7.33
N ILE A 131 5.87 -8.38 -7.50
CA ILE A 131 4.57 -7.70 -7.63
C ILE A 131 4.54 -6.94 -8.93
N GLN A 132 3.37 -6.92 -9.56
CA GLN A 132 3.07 -6.09 -10.72
C GLN A 132 1.74 -5.38 -10.51
N THR A 133 1.69 -4.10 -10.83
CA THR A 133 0.46 -3.30 -10.74
C THR A 133 0.23 -2.59 -12.07
N TRP A 134 -0.95 -2.78 -12.64
CA TRP A 134 -1.52 -1.95 -13.68
C TRP A 134 -2.48 -0.97 -13.04
N GLY A 135 -2.46 0.27 -13.47
CA GLY A 135 -3.28 1.29 -12.87
C GLY A 135 -3.75 2.34 -13.85
N TRP A 136 -4.80 3.04 -13.45
CA TRP A 136 -5.31 4.23 -14.11
C TRP A 136 -5.69 5.22 -13.03
N THR A 137 -5.16 6.43 -13.13
CA THR A 137 -5.48 7.52 -12.21
C THR A 137 -5.95 8.72 -13.00
N THR A 138 -7.11 9.25 -12.60
CA THR A 138 -7.62 10.54 -13.08
C THR A 138 -7.69 11.48 -11.89
N ASP A 139 -7.05 12.62 -12.01
CA ASP A 139 -7.00 13.68 -11.01
C ASP A 139 -7.51 14.96 -11.67
N ALA A 140 -8.51 15.61 -11.06
CA ALA A 140 -9.10 16.83 -11.57
C ALA A 140 -9.37 17.82 -10.45
N VAL A 141 -8.93 19.06 -10.66
CA VAL A 141 -9.24 20.19 -9.80
C VAL A 141 -10.03 21.21 -10.61
N ALA A 142 -11.20 21.58 -10.13
CA ALA A 142 -12.10 22.49 -10.82
C ALA A 142 -12.51 23.68 -9.94
N HIS A 143 -12.56 24.87 -10.55
CA HIS A 143 -13.03 26.11 -9.96
C HIS A 143 -14.15 26.71 -10.87
N PRO A 144 -15.31 26.05 -10.99
CA PRO A 144 -16.31 26.41 -12.01
C PRO A 144 -16.95 27.77 -11.79
N PHE A 145 -16.98 28.27 -10.56
CA PHE A 145 -17.46 29.60 -10.19
C PHE A 145 -16.78 30.09 -8.90
N LYS A 146 -16.88 31.38 -8.66
CA LYS A 146 -16.20 32.05 -7.55
C LYS A 146 -16.56 31.43 -6.21
N GLY A 147 -15.54 31.01 -5.47
CA GLY A 147 -15.62 30.46 -4.12
C GLY A 147 -15.88 28.97 -4.06
N PHE A 148 -16.17 28.29 -5.18
CA PHE A 148 -16.33 26.84 -5.21
C PHE A 148 -15.09 26.16 -5.79
N ASP A 149 -14.55 25.24 -5.02
CA ASP A 149 -13.46 24.35 -5.41
C ASP A 149 -13.95 22.90 -5.35
N PHE A 150 -13.56 22.11 -6.32
CA PHE A 150 -13.86 20.69 -6.38
C PHE A 150 -12.63 19.91 -6.80
N HIS A 151 -12.21 18.97 -5.97
CA HIS A 151 -11.17 18.00 -6.31
C HIS A 151 -11.83 16.63 -6.51
N PHE A 152 -11.45 15.97 -7.58
CA PHE A 152 -11.87 14.62 -7.94
C PHE A 152 -10.62 13.78 -8.18
N LEU A 153 -10.48 12.69 -7.44
CA LEU A 153 -9.47 11.66 -7.69
C LEU A 153 -10.17 10.31 -7.90
N PHE A 154 -9.83 9.67 -9.00
CA PHE A 154 -10.20 8.30 -9.29
C PHE A 154 -8.96 7.48 -9.54
N THR A 155 -8.80 6.35 -8.85
CA THR A 155 -7.74 5.38 -9.10
C THR A 155 -8.34 4.00 -9.25
N TYR A 156 -8.04 3.37 -10.37
CA TYR A 156 -8.17 1.93 -10.56
C TYR A 156 -6.78 1.33 -10.57
N GLN A 157 -6.56 0.27 -9.80
CA GLN A 157 -5.30 -0.46 -9.77
C GLN A 157 -5.53 -1.96 -9.62
N LYS A 158 -4.70 -2.74 -10.31
CA LYS A 158 -4.70 -4.20 -10.22
C LYS A 158 -3.33 -4.69 -9.78
N PRO A 159 -3.01 -4.64 -8.48
CA PRO A 159 -1.78 -5.19 -7.94
C PRO A 159 -1.88 -6.70 -7.87
N THR A 160 -0.95 -7.42 -8.50
CA THR A 160 -0.93 -8.89 -8.54
C THR A 160 0.43 -9.43 -8.15
N TYR A 161 0.44 -10.54 -7.44
CA TYR A 161 1.64 -11.33 -7.24
C TYR A 161 2.04 -12.02 -8.54
N LYS A 162 3.29 -11.89 -8.94
CA LYS A 162 3.83 -12.51 -10.17
C LYS A 162 4.60 -13.78 -9.92
N LYS A 163 5.25 -13.85 -8.78
CA LYS A 163 6.02 -14.99 -8.33
C LYS A 163 5.82 -15.05 -6.83
N TYR A 164 4.93 -15.89 -6.37
CA TYR A 164 4.61 -16.00 -4.96
C TYR A 164 4.36 -17.46 -4.61
N GLU A 165 5.43 -18.18 -4.36
CA GLU A 165 5.38 -19.60 -4.06
C GLU A 165 6.33 -19.92 -2.91
N THR A 166 5.87 -20.73 -1.96
CA THR A 166 6.70 -21.26 -0.89
C THR A 166 6.11 -22.55 -0.34
N SER A 167 6.93 -23.34 0.32
CA SER A 167 6.51 -24.58 0.96
C SER A 167 7.29 -24.81 2.25
N VAL A 168 6.64 -25.45 3.20
CA VAL A 168 7.24 -25.98 4.43
C VAL A 168 6.76 -27.40 4.64
N THR A 169 7.42 -28.14 5.51
CA THR A 169 6.95 -29.44 5.99
C THR A 169 6.81 -29.35 7.51
N PHE A 170 5.61 -29.62 8.02
CA PHE A 170 5.35 -29.64 9.44
C PHE A 170 5.93 -30.89 10.11
N SER A 171 6.03 -30.90 11.44
CA SER A 171 6.65 -31.98 12.21
C SER A 171 5.95 -33.34 12.05
N ASP A 172 4.67 -33.35 11.73
CA ASP A 172 3.88 -34.55 11.42
C ASP A 172 4.03 -35.03 9.96
N GLY A 173 4.87 -34.37 9.16
CA GLY A 173 5.08 -34.66 7.74
C GLY A 173 4.06 -34.00 6.80
N THR A 174 3.11 -33.25 7.30
CA THR A 174 2.11 -32.53 6.48
C THR A 174 2.80 -31.41 5.67
N PRO A 175 2.60 -31.32 4.34
CA PRO A 175 3.14 -30.24 3.55
C PRO A 175 2.26 -28.98 3.66
N GLY A 176 2.89 -27.82 3.92
CA GLY A 176 2.27 -26.50 3.82
C GLY A 176 2.71 -25.81 2.54
N ASN A 177 1.90 -25.87 1.49
CA ASN A 177 2.20 -25.30 0.19
C ASN A 177 1.37 -24.03 -0.05
N ILE A 178 2.03 -22.95 -0.45
CA ILE A 178 1.39 -21.71 -0.90
C ILE A 178 1.80 -21.44 -2.34
N ASN A 179 0.81 -21.17 -3.18
CA ASN A 179 1.00 -20.56 -4.49
C ASN A 179 -0.06 -19.47 -4.66
N ALA A 180 0.33 -18.23 -4.47
CA ALA A 180 -0.51 -17.04 -4.66
C ALA A 180 -0.17 -16.28 -5.94
N THR A 181 0.60 -16.88 -6.86
CA THR A 181 0.92 -16.28 -8.15
C THR A 181 -0.36 -15.99 -8.95
N GLY A 182 -0.54 -14.74 -9.36
CA GLY A 182 -1.73 -14.27 -10.04
C GLY A 182 -2.81 -13.66 -9.12
N ASN A 183 -2.75 -13.93 -7.81
CA ASN A 183 -3.68 -13.34 -6.85
C ASN A 183 -3.46 -11.83 -6.71
N ILE A 184 -4.52 -11.13 -6.29
CA ILE A 184 -4.47 -9.72 -5.94
C ILE A 184 -3.67 -9.55 -4.64
N VAL A 185 -2.84 -8.54 -4.58
CA VAL A 185 -2.10 -8.20 -3.35
C VAL A 185 -3.08 -7.84 -2.24
N ALA A 186 -2.94 -8.52 -1.10
CA ALA A 186 -3.80 -8.33 0.04
C ALA A 186 -3.74 -6.88 0.57
N GLU A 187 -4.81 -6.44 1.22
CA GLU A 187 -4.99 -5.14 1.87
C GLU A 187 -4.97 -3.92 0.93
N ILE A 188 -4.85 -4.11 -0.38
CA ILE A 188 -4.84 -3.01 -1.36
C ILE A 188 -6.18 -2.94 -2.08
N PRO A 189 -6.95 -1.85 -1.94
CA PRO A 189 -8.18 -1.65 -2.70
C PRO A 189 -7.87 -1.43 -4.18
N GLN A 190 -8.69 -2.02 -5.05
CA GLN A 190 -8.52 -1.88 -6.50
C GLN A 190 -9.13 -0.57 -7.04
N ILE A 191 -10.13 -0.03 -6.35
CA ILE A 191 -10.76 1.24 -6.70
C ILE A 191 -10.70 2.18 -5.50
N LEU A 192 -10.23 3.38 -5.77
CA LEU A 192 -10.24 4.52 -4.87
C LEU A 192 -10.95 5.67 -5.56
N ILE A 193 -11.85 6.35 -4.85
CA ILE A 193 -12.50 7.58 -5.33
C ILE A 193 -12.40 8.61 -4.22
N GLU A 194 -11.97 9.82 -4.54
CA GLU A 194 -12.06 10.97 -3.65
C GLU A 194 -12.86 12.09 -4.30
N LEU A 195 -13.77 12.67 -3.54
CA LEU A 195 -14.60 13.80 -3.92
C LEU A 195 -14.50 14.84 -2.82
N ASP A 196 -13.84 15.96 -3.09
CA ASP A 196 -13.58 17.00 -2.10
C ASP A 196 -14.17 18.35 -2.55
N PRO A 197 -15.52 18.53 -2.48
CA PRO A 197 -16.12 19.83 -2.73
C PRO A 197 -15.90 20.77 -1.55
N SER A 198 -15.63 22.03 -1.85
CA SER A 198 -15.56 23.08 -0.84
C SER A 198 -16.09 24.41 -1.37
N TYR A 199 -16.61 25.22 -0.46
CA TYR A 199 -17.20 26.50 -0.81
C TYR A 199 -16.86 27.59 0.22
N MET A 200 -16.41 28.73 -0.31
CA MET A 200 -16.19 29.95 0.47
C MET A 200 -17.52 30.68 0.61
N ILE A 201 -18.24 30.45 1.73
CA ILE A 201 -19.50 31.13 2.03
C ILE A 201 -19.27 32.65 2.13
N THR A 202 -18.18 33.03 2.79
CA THR A 202 -17.65 34.38 2.83
C THR A 202 -16.13 34.33 2.65
N LYS A 203 -15.46 35.49 2.55
CA LYS A 203 -13.98 35.52 2.50
C LYS A 203 -13.30 34.87 3.71
N ASP A 204 -14.01 34.73 4.82
CA ASP A 204 -13.49 34.25 6.11
C ASP A 204 -14.06 32.88 6.53
N ILE A 205 -15.10 32.38 5.83
CA ILE A 205 -15.80 31.14 6.17
C ILE A 205 -15.78 30.17 4.99
N LYS A 206 -15.14 29.00 5.19
CA LYS A 206 -15.07 27.89 4.22
C LYS A 206 -15.83 26.69 4.75
N LEU A 207 -16.78 26.20 3.98
CA LEU A 207 -17.40 24.87 4.15
C LEU A 207 -16.70 23.89 3.24
N TRP A 208 -16.46 22.68 3.72
CA TRP A 208 -15.83 21.62 2.93
C TRP A 208 -16.35 20.25 3.33
N THR A 209 -16.32 19.32 2.37
CA THR A 209 -16.55 17.89 2.62
C THR A 209 -15.53 17.07 1.86
N SER A 210 -15.30 15.84 2.30
CA SER A 210 -14.46 14.85 1.64
C SER A 210 -15.15 13.49 1.72
N PHE A 211 -15.33 12.86 0.58
CA PHE A 211 -15.87 11.51 0.45
C PHE A 211 -14.79 10.63 -0.16
N ARG A 212 -14.40 9.57 0.55
CA ARG A 212 -13.37 8.64 0.11
C ARG A 212 -13.94 7.24 0.05
N TYR A 213 -14.04 6.69 -1.15
CA TYR A 213 -14.45 5.32 -1.36
C TYR A 213 -13.25 4.40 -1.52
N PHE A 214 -13.26 3.30 -0.80
CA PHE A 214 -12.31 2.19 -0.95
C PHE A 214 -13.10 0.96 -1.35
N SER A 215 -12.71 0.31 -2.45
CA SER A 215 -13.33 -0.95 -2.83
C SER A 215 -12.94 -2.09 -1.88
N LYS A 216 -13.58 -3.23 -2.05
CA LYS A 216 -13.22 -4.48 -1.37
C LYS A 216 -11.73 -4.74 -1.39
N THR A 217 -11.17 -5.18 -0.24
CA THR A 217 -9.78 -5.63 -0.09
C THR A 217 -9.74 -7.07 0.38
N TYR A 218 -8.83 -7.87 -0.16
CA TYR A 218 -8.58 -9.18 0.40
C TYR A 218 -7.80 -9.07 1.70
N ALA A 219 -8.17 -9.88 2.68
CA ALA A 219 -7.56 -9.87 4.01
C ALA A 219 -6.38 -10.85 4.14
N ASN A 220 -6.15 -11.67 3.11
CA ASN A 220 -5.05 -12.64 3.05
C ASN A 220 -4.63 -12.91 1.60
N ILE A 221 -3.43 -13.50 1.46
CA ILE A 221 -2.77 -13.72 0.16
C ILE A 221 -3.47 -14.74 -0.74
N ASN A 222 -4.23 -15.68 -0.18
CA ASN A 222 -4.96 -16.72 -0.91
C ASN A 222 -6.39 -16.31 -1.30
N GLU A 223 -6.76 -15.04 -1.09
CA GLU A 223 -8.06 -14.44 -1.46
C GLU A 223 -9.28 -15.15 -0.83
N VAL A 224 -9.10 -15.79 0.32
CA VAL A 224 -10.17 -16.53 1.00
C VAL A 224 -11.09 -15.59 1.77
N TYR A 225 -10.50 -14.62 2.45
CA TYR A 225 -11.21 -13.62 3.24
C TYR A 225 -11.08 -12.22 2.64
N TYR A 226 -12.09 -11.40 2.85
CA TYR A 226 -12.08 -10.01 2.37
C TYR A 226 -12.89 -9.11 3.30
N PHE A 227 -12.56 -7.82 3.26
CA PHE A 227 -13.37 -6.75 3.82
C PHE A 227 -14.13 -6.06 2.68
N ASN A 228 -15.40 -5.77 2.93
CA ASN A 228 -16.25 -5.05 1.97
C ASN A 228 -15.73 -3.63 1.72
N GLY A 229 -16.05 -3.09 0.56
CA GLY A 229 -15.80 -1.69 0.26
C GLY A 229 -16.59 -0.77 1.21
N HIS A 230 -16.04 0.40 1.45
CA HIS A 230 -16.62 1.36 2.38
C HIS A 230 -16.31 2.80 1.97
N TRP A 231 -17.09 3.72 2.52
CA TRP A 231 -16.83 5.14 2.45
C TRP A 231 -16.22 5.64 3.75
N GLU A 232 -15.22 6.49 3.65
CA GLU A 232 -14.78 7.37 4.74
C GLU A 232 -15.25 8.78 4.41
N THR A 233 -15.89 9.46 5.34
CA THR A 233 -16.49 10.77 5.10
C THR A 233 -16.07 11.77 6.15
N PHE A 234 -15.70 12.95 5.67
CA PHE A 234 -15.27 14.07 6.48
C PHE A 234 -16.01 15.33 6.00
N GLY A 235 -16.31 16.22 6.92
CA GLY A 235 -16.84 17.52 6.56
C GLY A 235 -16.53 18.52 7.65
N GLY A 236 -16.51 19.79 7.30
CA GLY A 236 -16.17 20.78 8.28
C GLY A 236 -16.38 22.22 7.82
N LEU A 237 -16.30 23.07 8.80
CA LEU A 237 -16.36 24.52 8.64
C LEU A 237 -15.09 25.13 9.23
N ASN A 238 -14.42 25.95 8.45
CA ASN A 238 -13.28 26.75 8.89
C ASN A 238 -13.67 28.23 8.88
N TRP A 239 -13.44 28.92 9.99
CA TRP A 239 -13.73 30.33 10.14
C TRP A 239 -12.50 31.11 10.62
N GLN A 240 -12.06 32.06 9.81
CA GLN A 240 -11.05 33.04 10.20
C GLN A 240 -11.75 34.17 10.97
N ALA A 241 -11.97 33.98 12.29
CA ALA A 241 -12.75 34.90 13.12
C ALA A 241 -12.08 36.27 13.26
N THR A 242 -10.74 36.31 13.30
CA THR A 242 -9.92 37.52 13.28
C THR A 242 -8.62 37.30 12.52
N LYS A 243 -7.81 38.31 12.30
CA LYS A 243 -6.47 38.16 11.69
C LYS A 243 -5.57 37.16 12.45
N ARG A 244 -5.84 36.92 13.73
CA ARG A 244 -5.02 36.07 14.61
C ARG A 244 -5.73 34.80 15.05
N LEU A 245 -7.07 34.74 15.02
CA LEU A 245 -7.85 33.59 15.52
C LEU A 245 -8.57 32.89 14.37
N ALA A 246 -8.25 31.61 14.19
CA ALA A 246 -8.98 30.71 13.31
C ALA A 246 -9.68 29.63 14.14
N LEU A 247 -10.94 29.34 13.82
CA LEU A 247 -11.77 28.30 14.43
C LEU A 247 -12.15 27.26 13.38
N GLY A 248 -12.18 26.01 13.79
CA GLY A 248 -12.58 24.90 12.94
C GLY A 248 -13.53 23.95 13.64
N CYS A 249 -14.46 23.39 12.88
CA CYS A 249 -15.28 22.26 13.29
C CYS A 249 -15.17 21.19 12.20
N THR A 250 -14.81 19.98 12.59
CA THR A 250 -14.69 18.83 11.67
C THR A 250 -15.61 17.72 12.17
N VAL A 251 -16.39 17.15 11.26
CA VAL A 251 -17.21 15.96 11.51
C VAL A 251 -16.58 14.81 10.73
N VAL A 252 -16.25 13.74 11.42
CA VAL A 252 -15.69 12.51 10.87
C VAL A 252 -16.77 11.46 10.79
N ASN A 253 -16.79 10.69 9.70
CA ASN A 253 -17.74 9.61 9.44
C ASN A 253 -19.22 10.06 9.59
N PHE A 254 -19.59 11.17 8.95
CA PHE A 254 -20.94 11.72 9.04
C PHE A 254 -22.02 10.84 8.36
N LEU A 255 -21.61 9.85 7.54
CA LEU A 255 -22.52 8.83 7.00
C LEU A 255 -22.68 7.60 7.91
N TYR A 256 -22.10 7.60 9.11
CA TYR A 256 -22.17 6.49 10.07
C TYR A 256 -21.77 5.14 9.48
N GLN A 257 -20.78 5.13 8.62
CA GLN A 257 -20.25 3.88 8.06
C GLN A 257 -19.64 3.02 9.17
N THR A 258 -20.03 1.76 9.20
CA THR A 258 -19.46 0.75 10.10
C THR A 258 -18.68 -0.27 9.27
N GLY A 259 -17.66 -0.88 9.86
CA GLY A 259 -16.86 -1.89 9.20
C GLY A 259 -15.49 -2.04 9.83
N ALA A 260 -14.70 -2.93 9.24
CA ALA A 260 -13.32 -3.18 9.62
C ALA A 260 -12.44 -3.25 8.39
N LYS A 261 -11.14 -3.04 8.59
CA LYS A 261 -10.07 -3.18 7.59
C LYS A 261 -8.84 -3.81 8.25
N GLY A 262 -8.01 -4.48 7.47
CA GLY A 262 -6.79 -5.11 7.98
C GLY A 262 -6.54 -6.47 7.35
N SER A 263 -5.93 -7.37 8.11
CA SER A 263 -5.57 -8.72 7.68
C SER A 263 -6.15 -9.79 8.61
N ILE A 264 -6.15 -11.03 8.16
CA ILE A 264 -6.51 -12.21 8.94
C ILE A 264 -5.28 -13.09 9.05
N ALA A 265 -4.75 -13.22 10.26
CA ALA A 265 -3.58 -14.03 10.52
C ALA A 265 -3.93 -15.52 10.60
N GLY A 266 -2.98 -16.40 10.23
CA GLY A 266 -3.10 -17.86 10.36
C GLY A 266 -4.04 -18.51 9.34
N ALA A 267 -4.39 -17.77 8.27
CA ALA A 267 -5.32 -18.25 7.24
C ALA A 267 -4.66 -18.55 5.89
N GLU A 268 -3.33 -18.60 5.85
CA GLU A 268 -2.56 -18.72 4.60
C GLU A 268 -2.75 -20.09 3.91
N LEU A 269 -2.95 -21.15 4.70
CA LEU A 269 -3.16 -22.52 4.19
C LEU A 269 -4.64 -22.88 4.03
N ILE A 270 -5.57 -22.06 4.51
CA ILE A 270 -7.00 -22.36 4.45
C ILE A 270 -7.51 -22.20 3.03
N THR A 271 -8.19 -23.23 2.51
CA THR A 271 -8.87 -23.18 1.21
C THR A 271 -10.20 -22.45 1.30
N LYS A 272 -10.74 -22.03 0.14
CA LYS A 272 -12.06 -21.38 0.05
C LYS A 272 -13.20 -22.28 0.58
N ASP A 273 -13.09 -23.58 0.43
CA ASP A 273 -14.11 -24.52 0.88
C ASP A 273 -14.06 -24.74 2.40
N GLU A 274 -12.87 -24.89 2.96
CA GLU A 274 -12.67 -24.94 4.41
C GLU A 274 -13.15 -23.67 5.10
N ALA A 275 -12.86 -22.50 4.52
CA ALA A 275 -13.28 -21.21 5.07
C ALA A 275 -14.81 -21.07 5.22
N LYS A 276 -15.61 -21.70 4.36
CA LYS A 276 -17.08 -21.71 4.47
C LYS A 276 -17.58 -22.37 5.74
N GLY A 277 -16.82 -23.35 6.26
CA GLY A 277 -17.13 -24.07 7.49
C GLY A 277 -16.62 -23.42 8.77
N ILE A 278 -15.69 -22.47 8.66
CA ILE A 278 -15.04 -21.85 9.81
C ILE A 278 -15.95 -20.77 10.38
N LYS A 279 -16.30 -20.94 11.66
CA LYS A 279 -16.99 -19.95 12.48
C LYS A 279 -16.01 -19.41 13.51
N ASN A 280 -16.12 -18.13 13.84
CA ASN A 280 -15.32 -17.49 14.91
C ASN A 280 -13.81 -17.41 14.60
N GLN A 281 -13.43 -17.09 13.35
CA GLN A 281 -12.05 -16.78 13.02
C GLN A 281 -11.57 -15.55 13.77
N ILE A 282 -10.36 -15.62 14.35
CA ILE A 282 -9.71 -14.45 14.94
C ILE A 282 -9.23 -13.55 13.81
N MET A 283 -9.67 -12.31 13.84
CA MET A 283 -9.29 -11.28 12.88
C MET A 283 -8.43 -10.22 13.56
N THR A 284 -7.31 -9.89 12.96
CA THR A 284 -6.53 -8.71 13.31
C THR A 284 -6.91 -7.60 12.35
N GLY A 285 -7.31 -6.44 12.88
CA GLY A 285 -7.71 -5.31 12.05
C GLY A 285 -8.10 -4.12 12.89
N SER A 286 -8.37 -3.02 12.22
CA SER A 286 -8.88 -1.80 12.83
C SER A 286 -10.31 -1.53 12.34
N TYR A 287 -11.15 -1.02 13.23
CA TYR A 287 -12.47 -0.53 12.85
C TYR A 287 -12.36 0.78 12.05
N LEU A 288 -13.36 1.05 11.22
CA LEU A 288 -13.51 2.38 10.64
C LEU A 288 -13.69 3.42 11.76
N ARG A 289 -13.19 4.62 11.52
CA ARG A 289 -13.32 5.71 12.52
C ARG A 289 -14.79 5.93 12.85
N PRO A 290 -15.18 6.02 14.14
CA PRO A 290 -16.55 6.28 14.53
C PRO A 290 -16.94 7.72 14.16
N PHE A 291 -18.26 8.01 14.20
CA PHE A 291 -18.72 9.39 14.14
C PHE A 291 -18.06 10.21 15.25
N THR A 292 -17.39 11.27 14.86
CA THR A 292 -16.66 12.14 15.79
C THR A 292 -16.82 13.58 15.36
N VAL A 293 -16.95 14.49 16.32
CA VAL A 293 -16.92 15.94 16.10
C VAL A 293 -15.69 16.50 16.80
N GLU A 294 -14.86 17.21 16.06
CA GLU A 294 -13.63 17.82 16.53
C GLU A 294 -13.71 19.33 16.39
N PHE A 295 -13.36 20.06 17.45
CA PHE A 295 -13.25 21.53 17.41
C PHE A 295 -11.79 21.94 17.54
N THR A 296 -11.39 22.89 16.72
CA THR A 296 -10.03 23.43 16.74
C THR A 296 -10.06 24.94 16.90
N ALA A 297 -9.10 25.47 17.65
CA ALA A 297 -8.85 26.90 17.74
C ALA A 297 -7.34 27.14 17.56
N SER A 298 -6.98 28.02 16.64
CA SER A 298 -5.59 28.37 16.31
C SER A 298 -5.37 29.85 16.51
N LEU A 299 -4.41 30.20 17.38
CA LEU A 299 -4.08 31.59 17.69
C LEU A 299 -2.65 31.88 17.22
N LYS A 300 -2.49 32.94 16.41
CA LYS A 300 -1.17 33.46 15.99
C LYS A 300 -0.79 34.63 16.90
N PHE A 301 0.38 34.57 17.47
CA PHE A 301 0.98 35.61 18.31
C PHE A 301 1.83 36.59 17.51
#